data_851a28a929e55998e6952e4a734546bd
#
_entry.id   851a28a929e55998e6952e4a734546bd
#
_cell.length_a   1.000
_cell.length_b   1.000
_cell.length_c   1.000
_cell.angle_alpha   90.00
_cell.angle_beta   90.00
_cell.angle_gamma   90.00
#
_symmetry.space_group_name_H-M   'P 1'
#
loop_
_entity.id
_entity.type
_entity.pdbx_description
1 polymer ?
#
loop_
_entity_poly.entity_id
_entity_poly.type
_entity_poly.pdbx_seq_one_letter_code
_entity_poly.pdbx_strand_id
1 'polypeptide(L)'
;RDPNLGKVMLYQLSYFRIWRTGAKINSFPVSAKLGAAAFFLAVILGVSAGVIAALKQNTKWDYTVMGLAMTGVVIPSFVVAPLLVMIFAIILHWLPGGGWNGGALKFMILPMVALSLAYIASIARITRGSMIEVLHSNFIRTARAKGLPMRRIILRHALKPALLPVLSYMGPAFVGIITGSMVIETIYGLPGIGQLFVNGALNRDYSLVLSLTILVGALTILFNAIVDVLYAVIDPKIRY
;
A
#
# COMPACT_ATOMS: atom_id res chain seq x y z
N ARG A 1 45.52 19.21 13.86
CA ARG A 1 44.79 18.54 12.75
C ARG A 1 43.66 17.77 13.40
N ASP A 2 42.42 18.22 13.18
CA ASP A 2 41.24 17.60 13.75
C ASP A 2 40.99 16.21 13.07
N PRO A 3 41.05 15.09 13.81
CA PRO A 3 40.84 13.74 13.25
C PRO A 3 39.42 13.54 12.69
N ASN A 4 38.50 14.47 12.97
CA ASN A 4 37.14 14.42 12.46
C ASN A 4 36.96 15.01 11.05
N LEU A 5 37.90 15.91 10.62
CA LEU A 5 37.87 16.50 9.27
C LEU A 5 38.00 15.43 8.17
N GLY A 6 38.83 14.42 8.37
CA GLY A 6 38.96 13.29 7.45
C GLY A 6 37.71 12.44 7.36
N LYS A 7 36.99 12.24 8.47
CA LYS A 7 35.74 11.52 8.51
C LYS A 7 34.60 12.29 7.81
N VAL A 8 34.52 13.60 8.06
CA VAL A 8 33.51 14.47 7.38
C VAL A 8 33.76 14.50 5.87
N MET A 9 35.00 14.57 5.43
CA MET A 9 35.37 14.52 4.01
C MET A 9 35.04 13.16 3.37
N LEU A 10 35.31 12.05 4.08
CA LEU A 10 34.93 10.71 3.65
C LEU A 10 33.39 10.54 3.58
N TYR A 11 32.62 11.12 4.51
CA TYR A 11 31.17 11.17 4.46
C TYR A 11 30.66 11.97 3.27
N GLN A 12 31.24 13.12 2.97
CA GLN A 12 30.89 13.92 1.80
C GLN A 12 31.23 13.22 0.48
N LEU A 13 32.38 12.56 0.42
CA LEU A 13 32.80 11.78 -0.76
C LEU A 13 31.94 10.53 -0.96
N SER A 14 31.48 9.86 0.11
CA SER A 14 30.53 8.76 0.03
C SER A 14 29.14 9.25 -0.44
N TYR A 15 28.73 10.43 0.02
CA TYR A 15 27.51 11.11 -0.44
C TYR A 15 27.58 11.42 -1.95
N PHE A 16 28.69 11.93 -2.45
CA PHE A 16 28.94 12.19 -3.87
C PHE A 16 29.05 10.90 -4.69
N ARG A 17 29.66 9.84 -4.16
CA ARG A 17 29.79 8.53 -4.81
C ARG A 17 28.43 7.85 -4.96
N ILE A 18 27.53 7.94 -3.99
CA ILE A 18 26.20 7.37 -4.03
C ILE A 18 25.31 8.10 -5.06
N TRP A 19 25.49 9.42 -5.23
CA TRP A 19 24.84 10.17 -6.33
C TRP A 19 25.38 9.74 -7.71
N ARG A 20 26.65 9.41 -7.80
CA ARG A 20 27.34 9.07 -9.04
C ARG A 20 27.12 7.61 -9.49
N THR A 21 26.77 6.70 -8.58
CA THR A 21 26.63 5.26 -8.91
C THR A 21 25.26 4.85 -9.44
N GLY A 22 24.33 5.75 -9.63
CA GLY A 22 23.01 5.41 -10.22
C GLY A 22 22.15 4.42 -9.41
N ALA A 23 22.73 3.80 -8.36
CA ALA A 23 22.08 2.76 -7.58
C ALA A 23 20.75 3.23 -6.94
N LYS A 24 20.70 4.48 -6.47
CA LYS A 24 19.47 5.05 -5.90
C LYS A 24 18.40 5.30 -6.95
N ILE A 25 18.81 5.76 -8.13
CA ILE A 25 17.88 6.06 -9.24
C ILE A 25 17.26 4.76 -9.77
N ASN A 26 18.05 3.66 -9.81
CA ASN A 26 17.59 2.37 -10.29
C ASN A 26 16.76 1.59 -9.26
N SER A 27 16.93 1.85 -7.96
CA SER A 27 16.19 1.16 -6.90
C SER A 27 14.81 1.78 -6.62
N PHE A 28 14.63 3.09 -6.81
CA PHE A 28 13.35 3.76 -6.63
C PHE A 28 12.24 3.20 -7.54
N PRO A 29 12.44 2.99 -8.86
CA PRO A 29 11.43 2.38 -9.72
C PRO A 29 10.99 0.99 -9.27
N VAL A 30 11.87 0.21 -8.64
CA VAL A 30 11.54 -1.13 -8.10
C VAL A 30 10.52 -1.01 -6.99
N SER A 31 10.82 -0.22 -5.95
CA SER A 31 9.91 -0.01 -4.82
C SER A 31 8.63 0.71 -5.26
N ALA A 32 8.71 1.68 -6.17
CA ALA A 32 7.55 2.38 -6.70
C ALA A 32 6.62 1.44 -7.47
N LYS A 33 7.17 0.58 -8.34
CA LYS A 33 6.40 -0.41 -9.11
C LYS A 33 5.74 -1.45 -8.20
N LEU A 34 6.49 -1.98 -7.24
CA LEU A 34 5.95 -2.93 -6.25
C LEU A 34 4.89 -2.28 -5.37
N GLY A 35 5.18 -1.10 -4.82
CA GLY A 35 4.27 -0.37 -3.94
C GLY A 35 3.00 0.03 -4.66
N ALA A 36 3.08 0.56 -5.88
CA ALA A 36 1.91 0.89 -6.68
C ALA A 36 1.06 -0.36 -6.99
N ALA A 37 1.69 -1.46 -7.41
CA ALA A 37 0.97 -2.71 -7.68
C ALA A 37 0.26 -3.25 -6.43
N ALA A 38 0.93 -3.26 -5.27
CA ALA A 38 0.35 -3.67 -4.00
C ALA A 38 -0.80 -2.74 -3.56
N PHE A 39 -0.64 -1.43 -3.76
CA PHE A 39 -1.66 -0.44 -3.45
C PHE A 39 -2.93 -0.63 -4.31
N PHE A 40 -2.79 -0.75 -5.62
CA PHE A 40 -3.93 -1.00 -6.50
C PHE A 40 -4.62 -2.32 -6.18
N LEU A 41 -3.86 -3.38 -5.89
CA LEU A 41 -4.42 -4.65 -5.45
C LEU A 41 -5.22 -4.48 -4.14
N ALA A 42 -4.67 -3.74 -3.17
CA ALA A 42 -5.32 -3.48 -1.90
C ALA A 42 -6.63 -2.69 -2.08
N VAL A 43 -6.64 -1.66 -2.94
CA VAL A 43 -7.84 -0.87 -3.22
C VAL A 43 -8.89 -1.71 -3.91
N ILE A 44 -8.54 -2.43 -4.98
CA ILE A 44 -9.50 -3.23 -5.75
C ILE A 44 -10.12 -4.32 -4.87
N LEU A 45 -9.31 -5.12 -4.18
CA LEU A 45 -9.82 -6.23 -3.37
C LEU A 45 -10.49 -5.72 -2.09
N GLY A 46 -9.93 -4.69 -1.43
CA GLY A 46 -10.47 -4.12 -0.21
C GLY A 46 -11.84 -3.47 -0.44
N VAL A 47 -11.97 -2.62 -1.47
CA VAL A 47 -13.25 -2.01 -1.82
C VAL A 47 -14.27 -3.07 -2.21
N SER A 48 -13.90 -4.02 -3.06
CA SER A 48 -14.79 -5.09 -3.48
C SER A 48 -15.30 -5.94 -2.30
N ALA A 49 -14.38 -6.35 -1.41
CA ALA A 49 -14.72 -7.11 -0.21
C ALA A 49 -15.64 -6.30 0.73
N GLY A 50 -15.33 -5.02 0.97
CA GLY A 50 -16.13 -4.15 1.81
C GLY A 50 -17.55 -3.91 1.26
N VAL A 51 -17.69 -3.71 -0.05
CA VAL A 51 -19.00 -3.57 -0.72
C VAL A 51 -19.80 -4.85 -0.60
N ILE A 52 -19.21 -6.03 -0.90
CA ILE A 52 -19.88 -7.33 -0.79
C ILE A 52 -20.35 -7.57 0.65
N ALA A 53 -19.49 -7.33 1.62
CA ALA A 53 -19.80 -7.48 3.03
C ALA A 53 -20.94 -6.55 3.48
N ALA A 54 -20.94 -5.28 3.04
CA ALA A 54 -21.99 -4.32 3.35
C ALA A 54 -23.35 -4.71 2.73
N LEU A 55 -23.37 -5.16 1.47
CA LEU A 55 -24.59 -5.58 0.79
C LEU A 55 -25.19 -6.86 1.38
N LYS A 56 -24.36 -7.68 2.00
CA LYS A 56 -24.73 -8.93 2.67
C LYS A 56 -24.61 -8.81 4.19
N GLN A 57 -24.80 -7.61 4.73
CA GLN A 57 -24.67 -7.32 6.16
C GLN A 57 -25.38 -8.37 7.03
N ASN A 58 -24.69 -8.79 8.11
CA ASN A 58 -25.17 -9.75 9.09
C ASN A 58 -25.50 -11.16 8.53
N THR A 59 -24.97 -11.51 7.36
CA THR A 59 -25.08 -12.86 6.79
C THR A 59 -23.75 -13.62 6.92
N LYS A 60 -23.78 -14.93 6.64
CA LYS A 60 -22.57 -15.76 6.59
C LYS A 60 -21.52 -15.20 5.61
N TRP A 61 -21.95 -14.61 4.50
CA TRP A 61 -21.07 -13.99 3.52
C TRP A 61 -20.32 -12.77 4.08
N ASP A 62 -21.01 -11.93 4.85
CA ASP A 62 -20.39 -10.79 5.53
C ASP A 62 -19.28 -11.27 6.46
N TYR A 63 -19.58 -12.21 7.35
CA TYR A 63 -18.59 -12.74 8.30
C TYR A 63 -17.43 -13.47 7.62
N THR A 64 -17.70 -14.24 6.56
CA THR A 64 -16.62 -14.94 5.84
C THR A 64 -15.69 -13.97 5.12
N VAL A 65 -16.25 -13.02 4.34
CA VAL A 65 -15.47 -12.05 3.58
C VAL A 65 -14.64 -11.16 4.53
N MET A 66 -15.27 -10.67 5.60
CA MET A 66 -14.56 -9.85 6.59
C MET A 66 -13.57 -10.67 7.40
N GLY A 67 -13.89 -11.89 7.77
CA GLY A 67 -12.97 -12.80 8.46
C GLY A 67 -11.71 -13.06 7.65
N LEU A 68 -11.87 -13.40 6.37
CA LEU A 68 -10.73 -13.59 5.44
C LEU A 68 -9.93 -12.30 5.26
N ALA A 69 -10.59 -11.15 5.08
CA ALA A 69 -9.90 -9.88 4.96
C ALA A 69 -9.10 -9.54 6.24
N MET A 70 -9.70 -9.74 7.42
CA MET A 70 -9.08 -9.40 8.71
C MET A 70 -7.82 -10.22 9.02
N THR A 71 -7.65 -11.41 8.45
CA THR A 71 -6.39 -12.18 8.64
C THR A 71 -5.16 -11.38 8.21
N GLY A 72 -5.30 -10.49 7.20
CA GLY A 72 -4.22 -9.63 6.74
C GLY A 72 -3.75 -8.57 7.74
N VAL A 73 -4.57 -8.18 8.73
CA VAL A 73 -4.15 -7.27 9.81
C VAL A 73 -3.61 -8.05 11.00
N VAL A 74 -4.18 -9.23 11.28
CA VAL A 74 -3.80 -10.05 12.43
C VAL A 74 -2.41 -10.66 12.26
N ILE A 75 -2.09 -11.11 11.04
CA ILE A 75 -0.80 -11.76 10.77
C ILE A 75 0.16 -10.71 10.18
N PRO A 76 1.28 -10.41 10.87
CA PRO A 76 2.28 -9.48 10.36
C PRO A 76 2.83 -9.89 8.98
N SER A 77 3.05 -8.91 8.09
CA SER A 77 3.51 -9.16 6.72
C SER A 77 4.85 -9.91 6.64
N PHE A 78 5.74 -9.71 7.62
CA PHE A 78 7.02 -10.43 7.69
C PHE A 78 6.87 -11.91 8.06
N VAL A 79 5.72 -12.33 8.59
CA VAL A 79 5.36 -13.74 8.83
C VAL A 79 4.68 -14.32 7.58
N VAL A 80 3.79 -13.53 6.96
CA VAL A 80 3.09 -13.94 5.74
C VAL A 80 4.06 -14.16 4.59
N ALA A 81 5.05 -13.29 4.42
CA ALA A 81 5.98 -13.35 3.30
C ALA A 81 6.74 -14.69 3.20
N PRO A 82 7.42 -15.20 4.25
CA PRO A 82 8.05 -16.51 4.22
C PRO A 82 7.05 -17.66 4.05
N LEU A 83 5.84 -17.56 4.60
CA LEU A 83 4.81 -18.59 4.42
C LEU A 83 4.37 -18.68 2.96
N LEU A 84 4.20 -17.55 2.27
CA LEU A 84 3.91 -17.54 0.84
C LEU A 84 5.05 -18.14 0.02
N VAL A 85 6.31 -17.84 0.35
CA VAL A 85 7.47 -18.49 -0.29
C VAL A 85 7.45 -19.98 -0.06
N MET A 86 7.25 -20.43 1.17
CA MET A 86 7.20 -21.85 1.51
C MET A 86 6.11 -22.58 0.71
N ILE A 87 4.89 -22.04 0.67
CA ILE A 87 3.77 -22.70 0.01
C ILE A 87 3.92 -22.63 -1.52
N PHE A 88 4.09 -21.45 -2.09
CA PHE A 88 3.99 -21.25 -3.54
C PHE A 88 5.31 -21.45 -4.30
N ALA A 89 6.45 -21.25 -3.65
CA ALA A 89 7.74 -21.43 -4.29
C ALA A 89 8.38 -22.78 -3.98
N ILE A 90 8.32 -23.25 -2.72
CA ILE A 90 9.02 -24.48 -2.30
C ILE A 90 8.12 -25.72 -2.44
N ILE A 91 6.85 -25.66 -1.98
CA ILE A 91 5.97 -26.84 -2.01
C ILE A 91 5.30 -26.99 -3.39
N LEU A 92 4.65 -25.93 -3.88
CA LEU A 92 3.87 -25.95 -5.11
C LEU A 92 4.70 -25.70 -6.38
N HIS A 93 5.88 -25.08 -6.27
CA HIS A 93 6.75 -24.69 -7.40
C HIS A 93 6.05 -23.84 -8.47
N TRP A 94 5.03 -23.05 -8.09
CA TRP A 94 4.25 -22.24 -9.02
C TRP A 94 4.88 -20.88 -9.31
N LEU A 95 5.50 -20.27 -8.30
CA LEU A 95 6.05 -18.92 -8.33
C LEU A 95 7.48 -18.90 -7.79
N PRO A 96 8.33 -17.98 -8.27
CA PRO A 96 9.67 -17.83 -7.73
C PRO A 96 9.65 -17.27 -6.30
N GLY A 97 10.53 -17.78 -5.44
CA GLY A 97 10.62 -17.39 -4.03
C GLY A 97 11.30 -16.05 -3.78
N GLY A 98 11.88 -15.39 -4.80
CA GLY A 98 12.57 -14.11 -4.66
C GLY A 98 13.25 -13.66 -5.94
N GLY A 99 13.92 -12.50 -5.88
CA GLY A 99 14.57 -11.85 -7.02
C GLY A 99 13.63 -10.91 -7.78
N TRP A 100 14.20 -10.07 -8.67
CA TRP A 100 13.44 -9.05 -9.41
C TRP A 100 13.24 -9.37 -10.89
N ASN A 101 14.23 -9.99 -11.52
CA ASN A 101 14.25 -10.36 -12.95
C ASN A 101 13.61 -9.30 -13.87
N GLY A 102 14.13 -8.05 -13.80
CA GLY A 102 13.61 -6.94 -14.62
C GLY A 102 12.18 -6.48 -14.28
N GLY A 103 11.60 -6.93 -13.15
CA GLY A 103 10.23 -6.64 -12.78
C GLY A 103 9.19 -7.49 -13.49
N ALA A 104 9.55 -8.72 -13.84
CA ALA A 104 8.61 -9.68 -14.40
C ALA A 104 7.50 -10.02 -13.40
N LEU A 105 6.25 -10.06 -13.85
CA LEU A 105 5.06 -10.20 -13.01
C LEU A 105 5.15 -11.41 -12.05
N LYS A 106 5.67 -12.54 -12.51
CA LYS A 106 5.83 -13.75 -11.68
C LYS A 106 6.63 -13.51 -10.41
N PHE A 107 7.65 -12.64 -10.47
CA PHE A 107 8.49 -12.30 -9.31
C PHE A 107 7.85 -11.25 -8.38
N MET A 108 6.83 -10.54 -8.87
CA MET A 108 6.13 -9.52 -8.11
C MET A 108 4.92 -10.05 -7.34
N ILE A 109 4.32 -11.19 -7.75
CA ILE A 109 3.05 -11.67 -7.19
C ILE A 109 3.15 -11.89 -5.67
N LEU A 110 4.12 -12.69 -5.21
CA LEU A 110 4.23 -13.02 -3.79
C LEU A 110 4.52 -11.79 -2.92
N PRO A 111 5.54 -10.95 -3.23
CA PRO A 111 5.78 -9.73 -2.46
C PRO A 111 4.62 -8.74 -2.52
N MET A 112 3.95 -8.59 -3.66
CA MET A 112 2.77 -7.73 -3.82
C MET A 112 1.61 -8.20 -2.92
N VAL A 113 1.31 -9.50 -2.89
CA VAL A 113 0.27 -10.07 -2.02
C VAL A 113 0.64 -9.87 -0.56
N ALA A 114 1.86 -10.24 -0.14
CA ALA A 114 2.30 -10.08 1.24
C ALA A 114 2.18 -8.63 1.73
N LEU A 115 2.52 -7.66 0.86
CA LEU A 115 2.48 -6.24 1.18
C LEU A 115 1.05 -5.70 1.22
N SER A 116 0.14 -6.19 0.38
CA SER A 116 -1.21 -5.67 0.24
C SER A 116 -2.19 -6.16 1.31
N LEU A 117 -1.98 -7.31 1.95
CA LEU A 117 -2.97 -7.97 2.82
C LEU A 117 -3.49 -7.08 3.95
N ALA A 118 -2.60 -6.41 4.68
CA ALA A 118 -3.01 -5.55 5.79
C ALA A 118 -3.85 -4.33 5.31
N TYR A 119 -3.53 -3.82 4.12
CA TYR A 119 -4.27 -2.72 3.51
C TYR A 119 -5.60 -3.16 2.92
N ILE A 120 -5.68 -4.36 2.33
CA ILE A 120 -6.95 -4.99 1.91
C ILE A 120 -7.91 -5.04 3.09
N ALA A 121 -7.44 -5.52 4.25
CA ALA A 121 -8.25 -5.63 5.45
C ALA A 121 -8.76 -4.27 5.95
N SER A 122 -7.87 -3.27 6.02
CA SER A 122 -8.22 -1.93 6.48
C SER A 122 -9.21 -1.25 5.53
N ILE A 123 -8.95 -1.30 4.22
CA ILE A 123 -9.82 -0.73 3.19
C ILE A 123 -11.19 -1.44 3.18
N ALA A 124 -11.21 -2.78 3.29
CA ALA A 124 -12.46 -3.54 3.34
C ALA A 124 -13.32 -3.13 4.53
N ARG A 125 -12.72 -2.97 5.71
CA ARG A 125 -13.42 -2.54 6.92
C ARG A 125 -13.98 -1.13 6.80
N ILE A 126 -13.19 -0.18 6.31
CA ILE A 126 -13.62 1.21 6.10
C ILE A 126 -14.76 1.25 5.08
N THR A 127 -14.59 0.57 3.93
CA THR A 127 -15.60 0.51 2.87
C THR A 127 -16.89 -0.10 3.37
N ARG A 128 -16.83 -1.22 4.13
CA ARG A 128 -18.02 -1.86 4.70
C ARG A 128 -18.78 -0.91 5.61
N GLY A 129 -18.10 -0.24 6.54
CA GLY A 129 -18.72 0.71 7.48
C GLY A 129 -19.43 1.85 6.74
N SER A 130 -18.70 2.54 5.88
CA SER A 130 -19.23 3.64 5.06
C SER A 130 -20.38 3.22 4.15
N MET A 131 -20.29 2.07 3.48
CA MET A 131 -21.36 1.57 2.61
C MET A 131 -22.64 1.28 3.40
N ILE A 132 -22.54 0.71 4.60
CA ILE A 132 -23.70 0.46 5.46
C ILE A 132 -24.37 1.79 5.84
N GLU A 133 -23.59 2.78 6.27
CA GLU A 133 -24.09 4.10 6.64
C GLU A 133 -24.81 4.76 5.44
N VAL A 134 -24.16 4.81 4.29
CA VAL A 134 -24.71 5.41 3.07
C VAL A 134 -25.98 4.69 2.61
N LEU A 135 -26.02 3.36 2.64
CA LEU A 135 -27.20 2.59 2.22
C LEU A 135 -28.44 2.84 3.09
N HIS A 136 -28.27 3.32 4.32
CA HIS A 136 -29.36 3.70 5.23
C HIS A 136 -29.74 5.18 5.15
N SER A 137 -29.05 5.99 4.35
CA SER A 137 -29.31 7.42 4.20
C SER A 137 -30.64 7.74 3.50
N ASN A 138 -31.19 8.93 3.77
CA ASN A 138 -32.48 9.37 3.23
C ASN A 138 -32.47 9.48 1.68
N PHE A 139 -31.36 9.90 1.08
CA PHE A 139 -31.29 10.01 -0.38
C PHE A 139 -31.31 8.63 -1.08
N ILE A 140 -30.79 7.60 -0.42
CA ILE A 140 -30.92 6.21 -0.93
C ILE A 140 -32.35 5.70 -0.77
N ARG A 141 -33.03 6.03 0.32
CA ARG A 141 -34.48 5.72 0.49
C ARG A 141 -35.29 6.36 -0.63
N THR A 142 -35.03 7.64 -0.93
CA THR A 142 -35.69 8.35 -2.05
C THR A 142 -35.42 7.70 -3.41
N ALA A 143 -34.17 7.27 -3.65
CA ALA A 143 -33.80 6.59 -4.89
C ALA A 143 -34.55 5.25 -5.05
N ARG A 144 -34.71 4.49 -3.96
CA ARG A 144 -35.53 3.25 -3.95
C ARG A 144 -36.99 3.55 -4.19
N ALA A 145 -37.55 4.57 -3.56
CA ALA A 145 -38.98 4.97 -3.76
C ALA A 145 -39.28 5.38 -5.21
N LYS A 146 -38.27 5.92 -5.93
CA LYS A 146 -38.36 6.23 -7.37
C LYS A 146 -38.21 5.00 -8.27
N GLY A 147 -38.12 3.78 -7.73
CA GLY A 147 -38.03 2.54 -8.50
C GLY A 147 -36.71 2.29 -9.18
N LEU A 148 -35.62 2.96 -8.77
CA LEU A 148 -34.29 2.74 -9.38
C LEU A 148 -33.81 1.32 -9.07
N PRO A 149 -33.22 0.61 -10.06
CA PRO A 149 -32.68 -0.73 -9.84
C PRO A 149 -31.46 -0.67 -8.89
N MET A 150 -31.34 -1.68 -8.02
CA MET A 150 -30.32 -1.73 -6.96
C MET A 150 -28.90 -1.54 -7.48
N ARG A 151 -28.57 -2.10 -8.66
CA ARG A 151 -27.25 -1.90 -9.28
C ARG A 151 -26.95 -0.42 -9.54
N ARG A 152 -27.94 0.36 -10.02
CA ARG A 152 -27.78 1.81 -10.27
C ARG A 152 -27.65 2.57 -8.96
N ILE A 153 -28.41 2.19 -7.94
CA ILE A 153 -28.29 2.77 -6.59
C ILE A 153 -26.87 2.57 -6.04
N ILE A 154 -26.34 1.35 -6.10
CA ILE A 154 -25.01 1.03 -5.60
C ILE A 154 -23.94 1.82 -6.36
N LEU A 155 -23.86 1.65 -7.67
CA LEU A 155 -22.74 2.17 -8.46
C LEU A 155 -22.77 3.69 -8.62
N ARG A 156 -23.94 4.31 -8.70
CA ARG A 156 -24.07 5.74 -9.03
C ARG A 156 -24.39 6.61 -7.83
N HIS A 157 -25.06 6.07 -6.81
CA HIS A 157 -25.53 6.86 -5.68
C HIS A 157 -24.82 6.50 -4.36
N ALA A 158 -24.54 5.22 -4.09
CA ALA A 158 -23.97 4.80 -2.82
C ALA A 158 -22.44 4.76 -2.83
N LEU A 159 -21.82 4.22 -3.89
CA LEU A 159 -20.38 3.97 -3.92
C LEU A 159 -19.56 5.28 -3.80
N LYS A 160 -19.96 6.33 -4.52
CA LYS A 160 -19.22 7.60 -4.51
C LYS A 160 -19.08 8.20 -3.11
N PRO A 161 -20.16 8.45 -2.33
CA PRO A 161 -20.03 8.98 -0.98
C PRO A 161 -19.39 7.97 0.00
N ALA A 162 -19.61 6.66 -0.20
CA ALA A 162 -19.01 5.63 0.64
C ALA A 162 -17.49 5.49 0.48
N LEU A 163 -16.93 5.92 -0.65
CA LEU A 163 -15.49 5.91 -0.89
C LEU A 163 -14.75 7.13 -0.30
N LEU A 164 -15.43 8.17 0.17
CA LEU A 164 -14.78 9.35 0.75
C LEU A 164 -13.85 8.99 1.93
N PRO A 165 -14.27 8.21 2.95
CA PRO A 165 -13.37 7.80 4.02
C PRO A 165 -12.22 6.88 3.55
N VAL A 166 -12.44 6.09 2.48
CA VAL A 166 -11.38 5.28 1.87
C VAL A 166 -10.33 6.18 1.25
N LEU A 167 -10.73 7.23 0.53
CA LEU A 167 -9.81 8.23 -0.04
C LEU A 167 -8.95 8.88 1.02
N SER A 168 -9.54 9.29 2.15
CA SER A 168 -8.78 9.86 3.27
C SER A 168 -7.74 8.88 3.84
N TYR A 169 -8.02 7.58 3.78
CA TYR A 169 -7.09 6.55 4.20
C TYR A 169 -6.00 6.25 3.15
N MET A 170 -6.23 6.54 1.86
CA MET A 170 -5.33 6.16 0.77
C MET A 170 -3.97 6.85 0.85
N GLY A 171 -3.89 8.10 1.31
CA GLY A 171 -2.62 8.82 1.50
C GLY A 171 -1.69 8.10 2.50
N PRO A 172 -2.10 7.96 3.76
CA PRO A 172 -1.33 7.20 4.76
C PRO A 172 -1.06 5.75 4.33
N ALA A 173 -2.01 5.08 3.67
CA ALA A 173 -1.85 3.71 3.20
C ALA A 173 -0.75 3.59 2.13
N PHE A 174 -0.71 4.51 1.17
CA PHE A 174 0.32 4.50 0.12
C PHE A 174 1.72 4.69 0.71
N VAL A 175 1.86 5.64 1.63
CA VAL A 175 3.12 5.86 2.35
C VAL A 175 3.51 4.63 3.16
N GLY A 176 2.55 4.05 3.90
CA GLY A 176 2.77 2.84 4.66
C GLY A 176 3.19 1.64 3.81
N ILE A 177 2.66 1.52 2.58
CA ILE A 177 3.08 0.50 1.62
C ILE A 177 4.53 0.72 1.19
N ILE A 178 4.93 1.95 0.86
CA ILE A 178 6.31 2.25 0.45
C ILE A 178 7.28 1.99 1.60
N THR A 179 6.95 2.39 2.83
CA THR A 179 7.80 2.15 4.01
C THR A 179 7.77 0.69 4.45
N GLY A 180 6.61 0.03 4.41
CA GLY A 180 6.45 -1.39 4.71
C GLY A 180 7.14 -2.31 3.70
N SER A 181 7.42 -1.82 2.50
CA SER A 181 8.13 -2.58 1.49
C SER A 181 9.57 -2.91 1.88
N MET A 182 10.19 -2.16 2.81
CA MET A 182 11.57 -2.40 3.27
C MET A 182 11.81 -3.83 3.74
N VAL A 183 10.90 -4.35 4.58
CA VAL A 183 11.00 -5.72 5.11
C VAL A 183 10.71 -6.73 4.01
N ILE A 184 9.69 -6.49 3.20
CA ILE A 184 9.30 -7.38 2.10
C ILE A 184 10.39 -7.42 1.03
N GLU A 185 10.95 -6.27 0.66
CA GLU A 185 12.06 -6.20 -0.30
C GLU A 185 13.28 -6.98 0.19
N THR A 186 13.57 -6.93 1.48
CA THR A 186 14.69 -7.68 2.08
C THR A 186 14.42 -9.18 2.06
N ILE A 187 13.22 -9.63 2.43
CA ILE A 187 12.83 -11.05 2.45
C ILE A 187 12.90 -11.66 1.05
N TYR A 188 12.39 -10.94 0.04
CA TYR A 188 12.38 -11.42 -1.34
C TYR A 188 13.64 -11.08 -2.15
N GLY A 189 14.63 -10.40 -1.57
CA GLY A 189 15.87 -9.99 -2.25
C GLY A 189 15.63 -9.03 -3.42
N LEU A 190 14.69 -8.07 -3.27
CA LEU A 190 14.36 -7.11 -4.32
C LEU A 190 15.30 -5.89 -4.22
N PRO A 191 15.88 -5.43 -5.35
CA PRO A 191 16.85 -4.30 -5.35
C PRO A 191 16.15 -2.93 -5.23
N GLY A 192 15.28 -2.78 -4.22
CA GLY A 192 14.52 -1.56 -3.95
C GLY A 192 15.21 -0.63 -2.95
N ILE A 193 14.58 0.53 -2.69
CA ILE A 193 15.07 1.53 -1.71
C ILE A 193 14.99 1.00 -0.28
N GLY A 194 14.05 0.12 0.01
CA GLY A 194 13.90 -0.50 1.33
C GLY A 194 15.09 -1.39 1.67
N GLN A 195 15.55 -2.22 0.74
CA GLN A 195 16.74 -3.03 0.91
C GLN A 195 17.99 -2.15 1.09
N LEU A 196 18.10 -1.05 0.33
CA LEU A 196 19.19 -0.09 0.52
C LEU A 196 19.16 0.55 1.91
N PHE A 197 17.98 0.87 2.42
CA PHE A 197 17.81 1.43 3.77
C PHE A 197 18.29 0.44 4.84
N VAL A 198 17.84 -0.82 4.78
CA VAL A 198 18.23 -1.87 5.73
C VAL A 198 19.74 -2.10 5.68
N ASN A 199 20.31 -2.25 4.48
CA ASN A 199 21.75 -2.42 4.31
C ASN A 199 22.55 -1.21 4.81
N GLY A 200 22.07 0.01 4.55
CA GLY A 200 22.69 1.25 5.07
C GLY A 200 22.69 1.30 6.59
N ALA A 201 21.57 0.91 7.22
CA ALA A 201 21.46 0.86 8.68
C ALA A 201 22.40 -0.18 9.29
N LEU A 202 22.47 -1.38 8.73
CA LEU A 202 23.36 -2.46 9.19
C LEU A 202 24.83 -2.08 9.04
N ASN A 203 25.19 -1.40 7.95
CA ASN A 203 26.56 -0.93 7.67
C ASN A 203 26.90 0.40 8.33
N ARG A 204 25.99 0.97 9.14
CA ARG A 204 26.15 2.28 9.80
C ARG A 204 26.44 3.42 8.81
N ASP A 205 25.91 3.33 7.59
CA ASP A 205 25.96 4.42 6.60
C ASP A 205 24.85 5.44 6.90
N TYR A 206 25.12 6.32 7.86
CA TYR A 206 24.17 7.35 8.28
C TYR A 206 23.78 8.29 7.15
N SER A 207 24.68 8.57 6.21
CA SER A 207 24.41 9.44 5.06
C SER A 207 23.37 8.82 4.14
N LEU A 208 23.46 7.51 3.88
CA LEU A 208 22.48 6.77 3.09
C LEU A 208 21.13 6.71 3.79
N VAL A 209 21.13 6.33 5.06
CA VAL A 209 19.90 6.23 5.86
C VAL A 209 19.19 7.59 5.92
N LEU A 210 19.90 8.68 6.24
CA LEU A 210 19.33 10.01 6.30
C LEU A 210 18.73 10.46 4.96
N SER A 211 19.46 10.25 3.85
CA SER A 211 18.98 10.65 2.53
C SER A 211 17.74 9.85 2.08
N LEU A 212 17.64 8.57 2.42
CA LEU A 212 16.45 7.77 2.15
C LEU A 212 15.28 8.18 3.05
N THR A 213 15.55 8.54 4.31
CA THR A 213 14.52 9.08 5.22
C THR A 213 13.92 10.38 4.69
N ILE A 214 14.77 11.31 4.21
CA ILE A 214 14.31 12.56 3.60
C ILE A 214 13.49 12.28 2.33
N LEU A 215 13.93 11.34 1.49
CA LEU A 215 13.21 10.95 0.30
C LEU A 215 11.80 10.41 0.64
N VAL A 216 11.72 9.49 1.60
CA VAL A 216 10.44 8.92 2.05
C VAL A 216 9.54 10.01 2.66
N GLY A 217 10.11 10.92 3.46
CA GLY A 217 9.39 12.07 4.02
C GLY A 217 8.83 12.99 2.94
N ALA A 218 9.62 13.31 1.92
CA ALA A 218 9.18 14.13 0.79
C ALA A 218 8.06 13.44 -0.01
N LEU A 219 8.19 12.14 -0.26
CA LEU A 219 7.13 11.35 -0.90
C LEU A 219 5.85 11.33 -0.07
N THR A 220 5.97 11.22 1.26
CA THR A 220 4.84 11.29 2.18
C THR A 220 4.05 12.58 2.02
N ILE A 221 4.74 13.71 2.05
CA ILE A 221 4.13 15.03 1.87
C ILE A 221 3.47 15.14 0.50
N LEU A 222 4.17 14.71 -0.55
CA LEU A 222 3.66 14.75 -1.92
C LEU A 222 2.38 13.92 -2.08
N PHE A 223 2.37 12.67 -1.59
CA PHE A 223 1.19 11.81 -1.72
C PHE A 223 0.01 12.28 -0.88
N ASN A 224 0.24 12.81 0.32
CA ASN A 224 -0.83 13.42 1.10
C ASN A 224 -1.42 14.63 0.36
N ALA A 225 -0.58 15.51 -0.20
CA ALA A 225 -1.07 16.63 -1.01
C ALA A 225 -1.88 16.18 -2.25
N ILE A 226 -1.46 15.10 -2.93
CA ILE A 226 -2.23 14.52 -4.04
C ILE A 226 -3.59 14.02 -3.56
N VAL A 227 -3.66 13.34 -2.42
CA VAL A 227 -4.92 12.86 -1.85
C VAL A 227 -5.83 14.02 -1.46
N ASP A 228 -5.30 15.09 -0.88
CA ASP A 228 -6.07 16.29 -0.53
C ASP A 228 -6.68 16.94 -1.77
N VAL A 229 -5.92 17.02 -2.87
CA VAL A 229 -6.44 17.51 -4.17
C VAL A 229 -7.53 16.60 -4.71
N LEU A 230 -7.32 15.26 -4.67
CA LEU A 230 -8.34 14.29 -5.11
C LEU A 230 -9.61 14.39 -4.26
N TYR A 231 -9.46 14.62 -2.96
CA TYR A 231 -10.58 14.82 -2.05
C TYR A 231 -11.38 16.07 -2.42
N ALA A 232 -10.72 17.19 -2.67
CA ALA A 232 -11.37 18.43 -3.11
C ALA A 232 -12.11 18.31 -4.46
N VAL A 233 -11.61 17.46 -5.37
CA VAL A 233 -12.28 17.19 -6.67
C VAL A 233 -13.52 16.29 -6.51
N ILE A 234 -13.47 15.32 -5.58
CA ILE A 234 -14.56 14.33 -5.40
C ILE A 234 -15.67 14.88 -4.51
N ASP A 235 -15.36 15.67 -3.48
CA ASP A 235 -16.33 16.32 -2.61
C ASP A 235 -16.48 17.83 -2.92
N PRO A 236 -17.45 18.23 -3.75
CA PRO A 236 -17.67 19.64 -4.09
C PRO A 236 -18.18 20.50 -2.91
N LYS A 237 -18.49 19.89 -1.75
CA LYS A 237 -18.92 20.63 -0.57
C LYS A 237 -17.76 21.28 0.20
N ILE A 238 -16.52 20.83 -0.04
CA ILE A 238 -15.31 21.43 0.50
C ILE A 238 -14.84 22.52 -0.48
N ARG A 239 -15.64 23.56 -0.64
CA ARG A 239 -15.17 24.82 -1.22
C ARG A 239 -14.96 25.78 -0.04
N TYR A 240 -13.70 26.07 0.22
CA TYR A 240 -13.30 27.20 1.05
C TYR A 240 -13.64 28.51 0.31
#